data_f8a51813320d50bdb712215e5766f54a
#
_entry.id   f8a51813320d50bdb712215e5766f54a
#
_cell.length_a   1.000
_cell.length_b   1.000
_cell.length_c   1.000
_cell.angle_alpha   90.00
_cell.angle_beta   90.00
_cell.angle_gamma   90.00
#
_symmetry.space_group_name_H-M   'P 1'
#
loop_
_entity.id
_entity.type
_entity.pdbx_description
1 polymer ?
#
loop_
_entity_poly.entity_id
_entity_poly.type
_entity_poly.pdbx_seq_one_letter_code
_entity_poly.pdbx_strand_id
1 'polypeptide(L)'
;MGIWVTSTTLILLRNRIVARQDTTPNLVDNLKGIPLAFYGMLLAHLGIGVFVLGVTLVKGYESEEDLRMDKNDVAKIGNLDFKFNGVAKIQGPNYESAQGTFTVTSNGKEMAVLHPEKRFYPVQGSVMTEADIKPGLVKDLYISLGEPLEEGAWSVRIYIKPFVQWIWAGAILMALGGFCALADKRYRIRNKKTGQDLKAGEPQEAHEAYSAWFVY
;
A
#
# COMPACT_ATOMS: atom_id res chain seq x y z
N MET A 1 -17.81 -1.90 -4.92
CA MET A 1 -17.47 -1.05 -3.76
C MET A 1 -16.55 0.11 -4.14
N GLY A 2 -15.32 -0.11 -4.62
CA GLY A 2 -14.36 0.98 -4.91
C GLY A 2 -14.89 2.06 -5.86
N ILE A 3 -15.50 1.69 -6.98
CA ILE A 3 -16.08 2.62 -7.95
C ILE A 3 -17.19 3.45 -7.30
N TRP A 4 -18.03 2.84 -6.48
CA TRP A 4 -19.14 3.55 -5.81
C TRP A 4 -18.60 4.59 -4.81
N VAL A 5 -17.63 4.23 -3.97
CA VAL A 5 -16.99 5.17 -3.02
C VAL A 5 -16.32 6.32 -3.76
N THR A 6 -15.58 6.04 -4.83
CA THR A 6 -14.92 7.07 -5.64
C THR A 6 -15.94 8.01 -6.29
N SER A 7 -17.00 7.46 -6.89
CA SER A 7 -18.07 8.25 -7.54
C SER A 7 -18.81 9.13 -6.55
N THR A 8 -19.21 8.60 -5.39
CA THR A 8 -19.89 9.39 -4.36
C THR A 8 -19.00 10.51 -3.81
N THR A 9 -17.69 10.25 -3.64
CA THR A 9 -16.73 11.26 -3.21
C THR A 9 -16.61 12.40 -4.22
N LEU A 10 -16.54 12.09 -5.51
CA LEU A 10 -16.50 13.10 -6.59
C LEU A 10 -17.82 13.91 -6.67
N ILE A 11 -18.95 13.24 -6.50
CA ILE A 11 -20.28 13.91 -6.46
C ILE A 11 -20.35 14.87 -5.27
N LEU A 12 -19.89 14.48 -4.09
CA LEU A 12 -19.84 15.34 -2.91
C LEU A 12 -18.99 16.60 -3.15
N LEU A 13 -17.82 16.43 -3.77
CA LEU A 13 -16.96 17.56 -4.13
C LEU A 13 -17.66 18.50 -5.12
N ARG A 14 -18.23 17.93 -6.20
CA ARG A 14 -18.98 18.71 -7.20
C ARG A 14 -20.13 19.50 -6.55
N ASN A 15 -20.95 18.83 -5.76
CA ASN A 15 -22.10 19.49 -5.11
C ASN A 15 -21.63 20.60 -4.16
N ARG A 16 -20.50 20.44 -3.48
CA ARG A 16 -19.93 21.46 -2.61
C ARG A 16 -19.44 22.68 -3.38
N ILE A 17 -18.84 22.46 -4.55
CA ILE A 17 -18.37 23.54 -5.43
C ILE A 17 -19.57 24.29 -6.02
N VAL A 18 -20.57 23.58 -6.54
CA VAL A 18 -21.77 24.18 -7.14
C VAL A 18 -22.56 25.01 -6.13
N ALA A 19 -22.77 24.49 -4.91
CA ALA A 19 -23.48 25.22 -3.85
C ALA A 19 -22.79 26.54 -3.42
N ARG A 20 -21.51 26.72 -3.77
CA ARG A 20 -20.76 27.95 -3.49
C ARG A 20 -20.63 28.88 -4.68
N GLN A 21 -20.93 28.44 -5.88
CA GLN A 21 -20.84 29.23 -7.10
C GLN A 21 -21.78 30.44 -7.07
N ASP A 22 -22.92 30.34 -6.36
CA ASP A 22 -23.88 31.42 -6.19
C ASP A 22 -23.34 32.55 -5.29
N THR A 23 -22.35 32.27 -4.44
CA THR A 23 -21.79 33.25 -3.49
C THR A 23 -20.44 33.81 -3.91
N THR A 24 -19.66 33.07 -4.72
CA THR A 24 -18.34 33.50 -5.20
C THR A 24 -18.11 33.03 -6.64
N PRO A 25 -17.97 33.98 -7.60
CA PRO A 25 -17.86 33.65 -9.02
C PRO A 25 -16.52 33.01 -9.41
N ASN A 26 -15.46 33.13 -8.57
CA ASN A 26 -14.15 32.60 -8.86
C ASN A 26 -13.96 31.18 -8.28
N LEU A 27 -13.62 30.22 -9.12
CA LEU A 27 -13.44 28.80 -8.77
C LEU A 27 -12.31 28.61 -7.75
N VAL A 28 -11.25 29.42 -7.80
CA VAL A 28 -10.13 29.39 -6.87
C VAL A 28 -10.54 29.86 -5.48
N ASP A 29 -11.36 30.89 -5.37
CA ASP A 29 -11.86 31.40 -4.10
C ASP A 29 -12.88 30.46 -3.46
N ASN A 30 -13.68 29.79 -4.30
CA ASN A 30 -14.56 28.70 -3.88
C ASN A 30 -13.79 27.55 -3.24
N LEU A 31 -12.72 27.08 -3.87
CA LEU A 31 -11.87 26.00 -3.37
C LEU A 31 -11.16 26.40 -2.07
N LYS A 32 -10.55 27.60 -2.01
CA LYS A 32 -9.88 28.10 -0.80
C LYS A 32 -10.80 28.26 0.40
N GLY A 33 -12.06 28.52 0.16
CA GLY A 33 -13.05 28.67 1.23
C GLY A 33 -13.58 27.36 1.83
N ILE A 34 -13.26 26.20 1.23
CA ILE A 34 -13.65 24.89 1.76
C ILE A 34 -12.72 24.53 2.94
N PRO A 35 -13.25 24.02 4.07
CA PRO A 35 -12.44 23.61 5.21
C PRO A 35 -11.42 22.52 4.84
N LEU A 36 -10.23 22.57 5.45
CA LEU A 36 -9.20 21.56 5.24
C LEU A 36 -9.67 20.15 5.64
N ALA A 37 -10.48 20.04 6.70
CA ALA A 37 -11.09 18.79 7.11
C ALA A 37 -11.98 18.15 6.04
N PHE A 38 -12.65 18.94 5.21
CA PHE A 38 -13.45 18.43 4.10
C PHE A 38 -12.56 17.80 3.02
N TYR A 39 -11.45 18.46 2.67
CA TYR A 39 -10.46 17.89 1.76
C TYR A 39 -9.81 16.62 2.34
N GLY A 40 -9.54 16.62 3.66
CA GLY A 40 -9.05 15.44 4.36
C GLY A 40 -10.02 14.27 4.25
N MET A 41 -11.31 14.51 4.44
CA MET A 41 -12.36 13.51 4.27
C MET A 41 -12.41 12.99 2.82
N LEU A 42 -12.40 13.87 1.83
CA LEU A 42 -12.40 13.48 0.42
C LEU A 42 -11.19 12.62 0.07
N LEU A 43 -10.00 13.03 0.51
CA LEU A 43 -8.75 12.33 0.24
C LEU A 43 -8.75 10.93 0.88
N ALA A 44 -9.26 10.83 2.12
CA ALA A 44 -9.39 9.54 2.79
C ALA A 44 -10.35 8.60 2.06
N HIS A 45 -11.51 9.07 1.64
CA HIS A 45 -12.47 8.26 0.89
C HIS A 45 -11.96 7.86 -0.49
N LEU A 46 -11.27 8.78 -1.19
CA LEU A 46 -10.60 8.46 -2.46
C LEU A 46 -9.53 7.38 -2.24
N GLY A 47 -8.77 7.48 -1.14
CA GLY A 47 -7.77 6.49 -0.75
C GLY A 47 -8.37 5.09 -0.55
N ILE A 48 -9.53 4.99 0.12
CA ILE A 48 -10.28 3.74 0.24
C ILE A 48 -10.68 3.21 -1.14
N GLY A 49 -11.18 4.07 -2.02
CA GLY A 49 -11.55 3.69 -3.39
C GLY A 49 -10.37 3.10 -4.17
N VAL A 50 -9.23 3.79 -4.16
CA VAL A 50 -7.99 3.36 -4.82
C VAL A 50 -7.46 2.05 -4.21
N PHE A 51 -7.47 1.92 -2.88
CA PHE A 51 -7.07 0.71 -2.18
C PHE A 51 -7.90 -0.51 -2.60
N VAL A 52 -9.23 -0.39 -2.54
CA VAL A 52 -10.16 -1.47 -2.91
C VAL A 52 -10.00 -1.86 -4.38
N LEU A 53 -9.84 -0.87 -5.28
CA LEU A 53 -9.57 -1.13 -6.69
C LEU A 53 -8.24 -1.87 -6.86
N GLY A 54 -7.19 -1.43 -6.19
CA GLY A 54 -5.88 -2.08 -6.20
C GLY A 54 -5.98 -3.56 -5.79
N VAL A 55 -6.57 -3.85 -4.63
CA VAL A 55 -6.75 -5.23 -4.13
C VAL A 55 -7.56 -6.09 -5.12
N THR A 56 -8.65 -5.54 -5.67
CA THR A 56 -9.52 -6.27 -6.61
C THR A 56 -8.77 -6.59 -7.90
N LEU A 57 -8.01 -5.63 -8.44
CA LEU A 57 -7.25 -5.81 -9.67
C LEU A 57 -6.06 -6.75 -9.49
N VAL A 58 -5.35 -6.68 -8.35
CA VAL A 58 -4.29 -7.65 -8.04
C VAL A 58 -4.85 -9.06 -8.08
N LYS A 59 -5.93 -9.32 -7.32
CA LYS A 59 -6.54 -10.67 -7.25
C LYS A 59 -7.16 -11.16 -8.55
N GLY A 60 -7.67 -10.24 -9.36
CA GLY A 60 -8.31 -10.59 -10.64
C GLY A 60 -7.33 -10.82 -11.80
N TYR A 61 -6.13 -10.26 -11.73
CA TYR A 61 -5.17 -10.25 -12.83
C TYR A 61 -3.76 -10.74 -12.45
N GLU A 62 -3.56 -11.26 -11.23
CA GLU A 62 -2.30 -11.92 -10.89
C GLU A 62 -2.12 -13.17 -11.74
N SER A 63 -0.89 -13.39 -12.21
CA SER A 63 -0.47 -14.61 -12.89
C SER A 63 0.64 -15.26 -12.09
N GLU A 64 0.51 -16.57 -11.87
CA GLU A 64 1.49 -17.41 -11.17
C GLU A 64 1.81 -18.60 -12.05
N GLU A 65 3.10 -18.84 -12.29
CA GLU A 65 3.60 -19.96 -13.07
C GLU A 65 4.71 -20.66 -12.30
N ASP A 66 4.53 -21.94 -12.06
CA ASP A 66 5.55 -22.84 -11.54
C ASP A 66 6.17 -23.65 -12.70
N LEU A 67 7.46 -23.45 -12.96
CA LEU A 67 8.14 -23.98 -14.13
C LEU A 67 9.40 -24.75 -13.71
N ARG A 68 9.70 -25.82 -14.44
CA ARG A 68 11.04 -26.40 -14.49
C ARG A 68 11.82 -25.63 -15.54
N MET A 69 13.00 -25.12 -15.17
CA MET A 69 13.87 -24.38 -16.09
C MET A 69 15.29 -24.93 -16.06
N ASP A 70 15.81 -25.25 -17.22
CA ASP A 70 17.20 -25.55 -17.46
C ASP A 70 17.98 -24.26 -17.79
N LYS A 71 19.31 -24.30 -17.66
CA LYS A 71 20.12 -23.13 -18.00
C LYS A 71 19.92 -22.71 -19.46
N ASN A 72 19.67 -21.43 -19.69
CA ASN A 72 19.33 -20.77 -20.94
C ASN A 72 17.89 -20.97 -21.42
N ASP A 73 17.04 -21.65 -20.68
CA ASP A 73 15.61 -21.70 -20.99
C ASP A 73 14.97 -20.33 -20.94
N VAL A 74 13.93 -20.17 -21.77
CA VAL A 74 13.12 -18.95 -21.82
C VAL A 74 11.68 -19.30 -21.57
N ALA A 75 11.12 -18.78 -20.47
CA ALA A 75 9.70 -18.85 -20.18
C ALA A 75 9.00 -17.60 -20.69
N LYS A 76 7.92 -17.78 -21.47
CA LYS A 76 7.12 -16.67 -21.96
C LYS A 76 5.81 -16.58 -21.22
N ILE A 77 5.63 -15.46 -20.49
CA ILE A 77 4.42 -15.19 -19.71
C ILE A 77 3.83 -13.84 -20.14
N GLY A 78 2.71 -13.90 -20.83
CA GLY A 78 2.10 -12.72 -21.46
C GLY A 78 3.03 -12.08 -22.51
N ASN A 79 3.42 -10.84 -22.30
CA ASN A 79 4.33 -10.08 -23.16
C ASN A 79 5.77 -9.99 -22.63
N LEU A 80 6.12 -10.85 -21.68
CA LEU A 80 7.43 -10.90 -21.05
C LEU A 80 8.09 -12.24 -21.33
N ASP A 81 9.38 -12.19 -21.62
CA ASP A 81 10.24 -13.35 -21.77
C ASP A 81 11.23 -13.36 -20.59
N PHE A 82 11.24 -14.47 -19.84
CA PHE A 82 12.11 -14.72 -18.69
C PHE A 82 13.19 -15.72 -19.07
N LYS A 83 14.40 -15.26 -19.30
CA LYS A 83 15.53 -16.11 -19.62
C LYS A 83 16.27 -16.49 -18.34
N PHE A 84 16.41 -17.78 -18.06
CA PHE A 84 17.19 -18.30 -16.95
C PHE A 84 18.65 -18.48 -17.36
N ASN A 85 19.56 -17.66 -16.81
CA ASN A 85 20.99 -17.69 -17.16
C ASN A 85 21.77 -18.75 -16.33
N GLY A 86 21.12 -19.39 -15.35
CA GLY A 86 21.69 -20.39 -14.48
C GLY A 86 21.82 -19.94 -13.03
N VAL A 87 22.49 -20.78 -12.21
CA VAL A 87 22.67 -20.58 -10.77
C VAL A 87 24.15 -20.50 -10.44
N ALA A 88 24.53 -19.56 -9.59
CA ALA A 88 25.84 -19.44 -8.98
C ALA A 88 25.75 -19.70 -7.46
N LYS A 89 26.79 -20.33 -6.90
CA LYS A 89 26.93 -20.45 -5.43
C LYS A 89 27.56 -19.17 -4.89
N ILE A 90 26.95 -18.59 -3.87
CA ILE A 90 27.43 -17.38 -3.20
C ILE A 90 27.58 -17.66 -1.71
N GLN A 91 28.69 -17.21 -1.15
CA GLN A 91 28.96 -17.27 0.28
C GLN A 91 28.59 -15.94 0.91
N GLY A 92 27.57 -15.95 1.77
CA GLY A 92 27.20 -14.82 2.60
C GLY A 92 27.92 -14.79 3.95
N PRO A 93 27.68 -13.79 4.77
CA PRO A 93 28.32 -13.64 6.08
C PRO A 93 27.95 -14.76 7.08
N ASN A 94 26.74 -15.32 6.99
CA ASN A 94 26.22 -16.37 7.87
C ASN A 94 25.34 -17.39 7.14
N TYR A 95 25.39 -17.41 5.80
CA TYR A 95 24.64 -18.34 4.95
C TYR A 95 25.42 -18.71 3.71
N GLU A 96 25.08 -19.83 3.13
CA GLU A 96 25.43 -20.20 1.76
C GLU A 96 24.21 -20.06 0.87
N SER A 97 24.33 -19.49 -0.32
CA SER A 97 23.20 -19.36 -1.21
C SER A 97 23.47 -19.92 -2.61
N ALA A 98 22.39 -20.40 -3.20
CA ALA A 98 22.27 -20.62 -4.64
C ALA A 98 21.52 -19.41 -5.22
N GLN A 99 22.22 -18.58 -5.98
CA GLN A 99 21.64 -17.39 -6.62
C GLN A 99 21.37 -17.66 -8.09
N GLY A 100 20.08 -17.59 -8.47
CA GLY A 100 19.66 -17.62 -9.86
C GLY A 100 19.85 -16.26 -10.53
N THR A 101 20.09 -16.25 -11.83
CA THR A 101 20.11 -15.02 -12.63
C THR A 101 19.08 -15.12 -13.73
N PHE A 102 18.14 -14.16 -13.77
CA PHE A 102 17.07 -14.08 -14.76
C PHE A 102 17.13 -12.75 -15.49
N THR A 103 17.18 -12.82 -16.83
CA THR A 103 17.02 -11.63 -17.68
C THR A 103 15.59 -11.56 -18.16
N VAL A 104 14.91 -10.47 -17.82
CA VAL A 104 13.52 -10.23 -18.23
C VAL A 104 13.49 -9.26 -19.38
N THR A 105 12.88 -9.67 -20.50
CA THR A 105 12.73 -8.82 -21.68
C THR A 105 11.26 -8.63 -22.05
N SER A 106 10.95 -7.50 -22.66
CA SER A 106 9.64 -7.21 -23.25
C SER A 106 9.83 -6.68 -24.67
N ASN A 107 9.21 -7.33 -25.63
CA ASN A 107 9.37 -6.97 -27.05
C ASN A 107 10.85 -6.86 -27.48
N GLY A 108 11.70 -7.77 -27.00
CA GLY A 108 13.13 -7.80 -27.29
C GLY A 108 13.99 -6.74 -26.56
N LYS A 109 13.37 -5.91 -25.71
CA LYS A 109 14.09 -4.92 -24.88
C LYS A 109 14.24 -5.44 -23.46
N GLU A 110 15.45 -5.40 -22.91
CA GLU A 110 15.71 -5.73 -21.51
C GLU A 110 15.03 -4.74 -20.58
N MET A 111 14.28 -5.27 -19.62
CA MET A 111 13.55 -4.51 -18.60
C MET A 111 14.18 -4.64 -17.23
N ALA A 112 14.71 -5.81 -16.90
CA ALA A 112 15.29 -6.07 -15.59
C ALA A 112 16.18 -7.32 -15.64
N VAL A 113 17.17 -7.36 -14.75
CA VAL A 113 17.86 -8.59 -14.35
C VAL A 113 17.51 -8.85 -12.90
N LEU A 114 17.07 -10.06 -12.59
CA LEU A 114 16.62 -10.49 -11.26
C LEU A 114 17.49 -11.61 -10.73
N HIS A 115 17.76 -11.57 -9.42
CA HIS A 115 18.68 -12.46 -8.73
C HIS A 115 18.04 -13.15 -7.51
N PRO A 116 17.02 -14.00 -7.68
CA PRO A 116 16.45 -14.75 -6.57
C PRO A 116 17.46 -15.69 -5.97
N GLU A 117 17.40 -15.88 -4.65
CA GLU A 117 18.33 -16.73 -3.92
C GLU A 117 17.64 -17.82 -3.12
N LYS A 118 18.31 -18.95 -3.00
CA LYS A 118 17.95 -19.96 -2.01
C LYS A 118 19.10 -20.06 -1.01
N ARG A 119 18.83 -19.56 0.20
CA ARG A 119 19.81 -19.45 1.28
C ARG A 119 19.73 -20.63 2.23
N PHE A 120 20.87 -21.18 2.61
CA PHE A 120 21.00 -22.14 3.68
C PHE A 120 21.76 -21.50 4.84
N TYR A 121 21.18 -21.56 6.03
CA TYR A 121 21.75 -21.03 7.26
C TYR A 121 22.30 -22.19 8.11
N PRO A 122 23.63 -22.44 8.11
CA PRO A 122 24.23 -23.63 8.74
C PRO A 122 23.96 -23.70 10.24
N VAL A 123 24.00 -22.56 10.94
CA VAL A 123 23.79 -22.49 12.40
C VAL A 123 22.38 -22.91 12.81
N GLN A 124 21.39 -22.57 11.98
CA GLN A 124 19.97 -22.84 12.24
C GLN A 124 19.49 -24.12 11.56
N GLY A 125 20.27 -24.67 10.64
CA GLY A 125 19.88 -25.82 9.81
C GLY A 125 18.67 -25.55 8.92
N SER A 126 18.40 -24.28 8.58
CA SER A 126 17.20 -23.87 7.85
C SER A 126 17.53 -23.39 6.44
N VAL A 127 16.60 -23.67 5.50
CA VAL A 127 16.63 -23.16 4.13
C VAL A 127 15.58 -22.07 4.00
N MET A 128 15.95 -20.92 3.41
CA MET A 128 15.06 -19.81 3.14
C MET A 128 15.13 -19.43 1.66
N THR A 129 13.97 -19.20 1.07
CA THR A 129 13.86 -18.71 -0.31
C THR A 129 13.73 -17.19 -0.28
N GLU A 130 14.70 -16.51 -0.86
CA GLU A 130 14.69 -15.07 -1.07
C GLU A 130 14.28 -14.77 -2.51
N ALA A 131 13.12 -14.21 -2.67
CA ALA A 131 12.64 -13.81 -3.98
C ALA A 131 13.21 -12.45 -4.38
N ASP A 132 13.47 -12.26 -5.65
CA ASP A 132 13.80 -10.94 -6.18
C ASP A 132 12.56 -10.30 -6.83
N ILE A 133 12.34 -9.02 -6.54
CA ILE A 133 11.15 -8.29 -6.91
C ILE A 133 11.53 -7.04 -7.68
N LYS A 134 11.00 -6.91 -8.91
CA LYS A 134 11.05 -5.66 -9.68
C LYS A 134 9.74 -4.92 -9.52
N PRO A 135 9.65 -3.91 -8.64
CA PRO A 135 8.44 -3.10 -8.50
C PRO A 135 8.21 -2.24 -9.73
N GLY A 136 6.94 -2.04 -10.09
CA GLY A 136 6.51 -1.18 -11.19
C GLY A 136 5.19 -0.49 -10.89
N LEU A 137 4.90 0.64 -11.54
CA LEU A 137 3.64 1.39 -11.32
C LEU A 137 2.39 0.60 -11.73
N VAL A 138 2.51 -0.28 -12.72
CA VAL A 138 1.39 -1.05 -13.27
C VAL A 138 1.47 -2.52 -12.88
N LYS A 139 2.67 -3.09 -12.85
CA LYS A 139 2.90 -4.50 -12.52
C LYS A 139 4.24 -4.70 -11.83
N ASP A 140 4.23 -5.52 -10.80
CA ASP A 140 5.42 -6.01 -10.11
C ASP A 140 5.76 -7.39 -10.66
N LEU A 141 7.04 -7.62 -10.92
CA LEU A 141 7.58 -8.91 -11.31
C LEU A 141 8.27 -9.52 -10.09
N TYR A 142 7.94 -10.76 -9.81
CA TYR A 142 8.48 -11.50 -8.67
C TYR A 142 8.98 -12.84 -9.17
N ILE A 143 10.22 -13.19 -8.84
CA ILE A 143 10.80 -14.49 -9.16
C ILE A 143 11.35 -15.11 -7.87
N SER A 144 11.07 -16.38 -7.67
CA SER A 144 11.67 -17.16 -6.59
C SER A 144 12.27 -18.45 -7.13
N LEU A 145 13.43 -18.83 -6.56
CA LEU A 145 14.13 -20.06 -6.86
C LEU A 145 13.67 -21.16 -5.89
N GLY A 146 13.11 -22.23 -6.42
CA GLY A 146 12.63 -23.37 -5.65
C GLY A 146 13.73 -24.41 -5.37
N GLU A 147 13.41 -25.69 -5.52
CA GLU A 147 14.34 -26.79 -5.31
C GLU A 147 15.17 -27.08 -6.56
N PRO A 148 16.42 -27.53 -6.40
CA PRO A 148 17.18 -28.11 -7.50
C PRO A 148 16.49 -29.43 -7.94
N LEU A 149 16.39 -29.61 -9.23
CA LEU A 149 15.82 -30.79 -9.85
C LEU A 149 16.92 -31.65 -10.50
N GLU A 150 16.53 -32.79 -11.03
CA GLU A 150 17.46 -33.66 -11.77
C GLU A 150 18.05 -32.94 -12.99
N GLU A 151 19.22 -33.39 -13.44
CA GLU A 151 19.94 -32.88 -14.62
C GLU A 151 20.40 -31.40 -14.53
N GLY A 152 20.35 -30.80 -13.32
CA GLY A 152 20.79 -29.41 -13.11
C GLY A 152 19.71 -28.35 -13.35
N ALA A 153 18.47 -28.77 -13.62
CA ALA A 153 17.31 -27.91 -13.70
C ALA A 153 16.92 -27.38 -12.31
N TRP A 154 16.12 -26.33 -12.30
CA TRP A 154 15.56 -25.75 -11.09
C TRP A 154 14.05 -25.56 -11.20
N SER A 155 13.36 -25.74 -10.08
CA SER A 155 12.00 -25.25 -9.95
C SER A 155 12.04 -23.74 -9.82
N VAL A 156 11.27 -23.04 -10.63
CA VAL A 156 11.22 -21.57 -10.65
C VAL A 156 9.76 -21.15 -10.56
N ARG A 157 9.47 -20.25 -9.64
CA ARG A 157 8.15 -19.68 -9.53
C ARG A 157 8.19 -18.21 -9.92
N ILE A 158 7.36 -17.85 -10.89
CA ILE A 158 7.25 -16.50 -11.44
C ILE A 158 5.87 -15.95 -11.13
N TYR A 159 5.81 -14.78 -10.49
CA TYR A 159 4.57 -14.04 -10.31
C TYR A 159 4.61 -12.73 -11.09
N ILE A 160 3.51 -12.40 -11.73
CA ILE A 160 3.23 -11.08 -12.26
C ILE A 160 2.03 -10.55 -11.49
N LYS A 161 2.27 -9.55 -10.65
CA LYS A 161 1.23 -8.95 -9.79
C LYS A 161 0.95 -7.51 -10.25
N PRO A 162 -0.15 -7.27 -10.98
CA PRO A 162 -0.48 -5.92 -11.40
C PRO A 162 -1.04 -5.10 -10.24
N PHE A 163 -0.86 -3.78 -10.29
CA PHE A 163 -1.50 -2.79 -9.42
C PHE A 163 -1.21 -2.89 -7.91
N VAL A 164 -0.18 -3.62 -7.48
CA VAL A 164 0.22 -3.70 -6.05
C VAL A 164 0.53 -2.31 -5.50
N GLN A 165 1.18 -1.44 -6.29
CA GLN A 165 1.51 -0.07 -5.88
C GLN A 165 0.27 0.80 -5.62
N TRP A 166 -0.88 0.48 -6.21
CA TRP A 166 -2.12 1.19 -5.97
C TRP A 166 -2.70 0.92 -4.57
N ILE A 167 -2.42 -0.27 -4.00
CA ILE A 167 -2.78 -0.60 -2.61
C ILE A 167 -2.03 0.36 -1.67
N TRP A 168 -0.71 0.51 -1.89
CA TRP A 168 0.10 1.45 -1.10
C TRP A 168 -0.29 2.91 -1.31
N ALA A 169 -0.55 3.29 -2.57
CA ALA A 169 -1.02 4.64 -2.89
C ALA A 169 -2.34 4.95 -2.17
N GLY A 170 -3.30 4.01 -2.13
CA GLY A 170 -4.54 4.16 -1.40
C GLY A 170 -4.32 4.35 0.11
N ALA A 171 -3.43 3.55 0.72
CA ALA A 171 -3.07 3.68 2.13
C ALA A 171 -2.43 5.05 2.45
N ILE A 172 -1.51 5.53 1.61
CA ILE A 172 -0.87 6.84 1.76
C ILE A 172 -1.91 7.96 1.63
N LEU A 173 -2.83 7.88 0.66
CA LEU A 173 -3.90 8.86 0.50
C LEU A 173 -4.81 8.92 1.74
N MET A 174 -5.16 7.76 2.32
CA MET A 174 -5.93 7.71 3.58
C MET A 174 -5.18 8.39 4.73
N ALA A 175 -3.90 8.10 4.88
CA ALA A 175 -3.06 8.71 5.92
C ALA A 175 -2.98 10.23 5.75
N LEU A 176 -2.72 10.72 4.54
CA LEU A 176 -2.68 12.15 4.24
C LEU A 176 -4.04 12.82 4.49
N GLY A 177 -5.14 12.13 4.13
CA GLY A 177 -6.49 12.60 4.43
C GLY A 177 -6.74 12.77 5.93
N GLY A 178 -6.32 11.81 6.74
CA GLY A 178 -6.37 11.87 8.20
C GLY A 178 -5.55 13.02 8.77
N PHE A 179 -4.32 13.22 8.30
CA PHE A 179 -3.48 14.37 8.70
C PHE A 179 -4.12 15.72 8.36
N CYS A 180 -4.70 15.86 7.16
CA CYS A 180 -5.42 17.08 6.78
C CYS A 180 -6.60 17.35 7.71
N ALA A 181 -7.35 16.32 8.09
CA ALA A 181 -8.48 16.45 9.00
C ALA A 181 -8.02 16.88 10.42
N LEU A 182 -6.93 16.28 10.93
CA LEU A 182 -6.35 16.63 12.23
C LEU A 182 -5.74 18.05 12.27
N ALA A 183 -5.19 18.52 11.14
CA ALA A 183 -4.58 19.84 11.01
C ALA A 183 -5.63 20.97 10.98
N ASP A 184 -6.91 20.68 10.78
CA ASP A 184 -7.96 21.70 10.71
C ASP A 184 -8.19 22.36 12.08
N LYS A 185 -7.90 23.66 12.14
CA LYS A 185 -8.02 24.47 13.36
C LYS A 185 -9.43 24.47 13.98
N ARG A 186 -10.48 24.24 13.19
CA ARG A 186 -11.87 24.20 13.64
C ARG A 186 -12.13 23.04 14.60
N TYR A 187 -11.49 21.90 14.41
CA TYR A 187 -11.59 20.76 15.34
C TYR A 187 -10.94 21.05 16.69
N ARG A 188 -9.81 21.76 16.70
CA ARG A 188 -9.11 22.12 17.94
C ARG A 188 -9.91 23.11 18.79
N ILE A 189 -10.61 24.06 18.16
CA ILE A 189 -11.40 25.08 18.86
C ILE A 189 -12.66 24.45 19.48
N ARG A 190 -13.32 23.55 18.77
CA ARG A 190 -14.52 22.85 19.27
C ARG A 190 -14.21 21.99 20.49
N ASN A 191 -13.13 21.23 20.46
CA ASN A 191 -12.72 20.41 21.59
C ASN A 191 -12.32 21.26 22.82
N LYS A 192 -11.74 22.46 22.62
CA LYS A 192 -11.49 23.38 23.72
C LYS A 192 -12.77 23.92 24.36
N LYS A 193 -13.78 24.29 23.57
CA LYS A 193 -15.08 24.75 24.09
C LYS A 193 -15.80 23.64 24.86
N THR A 194 -15.91 22.44 24.28
CA THR A 194 -16.53 21.31 24.97
C THR A 194 -15.81 20.93 26.27
N GLY A 195 -14.48 21.00 26.31
CA GLY A 195 -13.72 20.77 27.55
C GLY A 195 -13.84 21.89 28.59
N GLN A 196 -14.11 23.14 28.17
CA GLN A 196 -14.43 24.24 29.06
C GLN A 196 -15.86 24.17 29.62
N ASP A 197 -16.82 23.77 28.77
CA ASP A 197 -18.21 23.59 29.16
C ASP A 197 -18.37 22.41 30.14
N LEU A 198 -17.60 21.33 29.97
CA LEU A 198 -17.58 20.21 30.93
C LEU A 198 -16.96 20.61 32.27
N LYS A 199 -15.93 21.46 32.29
CA LYS A 199 -15.32 21.99 33.51
C LYS A 199 -16.16 23.06 34.22
N ALA A 200 -16.95 23.82 33.44
CA ALA A 200 -17.87 24.81 33.98
C ALA A 200 -19.19 24.22 34.48
N GLY A 201 -19.53 23.01 34.05
CA GLY A 201 -20.73 22.27 34.45
C GLY A 201 -20.54 21.29 35.61
N GLU A 202 -19.37 21.22 36.22
CA GLU A 202 -19.22 20.53 37.50
C GLU A 202 -19.88 21.39 38.60
N PRO A 203 -20.95 20.91 39.25
CA PRO A 203 -21.60 21.67 40.30
C PRO A 203 -20.62 21.77 41.47
N GLN A 204 -20.35 23.01 41.88
CA GLN A 204 -19.58 23.29 43.13
C GLN A 204 -20.19 22.61 44.37
N GLU A 205 -21.43 22.15 44.26
CA GLU A 205 -22.17 21.47 45.33
C GLU A 205 -21.64 20.06 45.67
N ALA A 206 -20.92 19.39 44.72
CA ALA A 206 -20.37 18.06 45.01
C ALA A 206 -19.17 18.09 45.97
N HIS A 207 -18.44 19.21 46.05
CA HIS A 207 -17.28 19.33 46.92
C HIS A 207 -17.68 19.62 48.38
N GLU A 208 -18.80 20.29 48.63
CA GLU A 208 -19.32 20.55 49.98
C GLU A 208 -20.00 19.32 50.58
N ALA A 209 -20.64 18.49 49.75
CA ALA A 209 -21.28 17.28 50.22
C ALA A 209 -20.28 16.20 50.73
N TYR A 210 -19.09 16.13 50.13
CA TYR A 210 -18.03 15.20 50.56
C TYR A 210 -17.30 15.65 51.84
N SER A 211 -17.22 16.93 52.10
CA SER A 211 -16.59 17.44 53.33
C SER A 211 -17.45 17.27 54.56
N ALA A 212 -18.78 17.17 54.39
CA ALA A 212 -19.73 17.02 55.49
C ALA A 212 -19.82 15.54 56.01
N TRP A 213 -19.29 14.56 55.29
CA TRP A 213 -19.30 13.16 55.69
C TRP A 213 -18.07 12.68 56.46
N PHE A 214 -17.06 13.53 56.62
CA PHE A 214 -15.82 13.21 57.37
C PHE A 214 -15.72 13.85 58.76
N VAL A 215 -16.80 14.43 59.29
CA VAL A 215 -16.85 15.01 60.65
C VAL A 215 -18.01 14.36 61.40
N TYR A 216 -17.89 13.05 61.66
CA TYR A 216 -18.51 12.37 62.82
C TYR A 216 -17.79 11.05 63.04
#